data_f3b53fa8f8dbb468264506208d79e8d1
#
_entry.id   f3b53fa8f8dbb468264506208d79e8d1
#
_cell.length_a   1.000
_cell.length_b   1.000
_cell.length_c   1.000
_cell.angle_alpha   90.00
_cell.angle_beta   90.00
_cell.angle_gamma   90.00
#
_symmetry.space_group_name_H-M   'P 1'
#
loop_
_entity.id
_entity.type
_entity.pdbx_description
1 polymer ?
#
loop_
_entity_poly.entity_id
_entity_poly.type
_entity_poly.pdbx_seq_one_letter_code
_entity_poly.pdbx_strand_id
1 'polypeptide(L)'
;MTWMTTEVRAPGDAAAAGASQRASSTHRWTGSAERVFRESRAASACARLCSAPDPGRQKQSGLPCPVTRAGHGAINVYCRSCLLCPGAVRPHGRAVLPRPGAVLPRRQRARAAAGSAPARHPAGPARSRRCSCRHLCRVRPRAVAMVFRCQRDSWARQFATRVVSCQAAELRPEGGGEPVRGFQVVLEDTILFPEGGGQPDDRGLIGDVPVLRVTRRGPEAVHFVPAALEPGAEVLLSLDWERRFDHMQQHSGQHLITAIAEQMFGFKTTSWELGRQRSLIELDTPSVTAEQVKALERSVNEKIRDRVPVTVRELAAGDPEIERVRSRGLPDDHVGPVRVVDIEGIDSNMCCGTHVSNLSDLQVIKLLGVEKGKKNKTNLIFLVGNRVLKSVEQSHSTEKALTSLLKNGPGEHVEAVKRLQSSVKLLQKNNLNLLRDIAVLIARDFKSKPAPRQLFVLHRKEGDSEFMNIIANEIGTEETLLFLTVGDEKEAGLFLLAGPVEAVENLGPRVAELLGGKGAGKRDRFQGKAAKMSRRGEVEALLQEFISHRSPEVQALKLLQSQLEELNGAVEPQWGTTGVGVSHHSGQTSFLHHPQSMPQPCTQELILHPTAQASRTLELTS
;
A
#
# COMPACT_ATOMS: atom_id res chain seq x y z
N MET A 1 23.51 -42.09 -6.08
CA MET A 1 24.82 -41.65 -6.59
C MET A 1 25.10 -40.34 -5.86
N THR A 2 25.66 -40.35 -4.72
CA THR A 2 27.03 -40.56 -4.27
C THR A 2 27.88 -39.29 -4.41
N TRP A 3 28.15 -38.65 -3.21
CA TRP A 3 29.39 -38.01 -2.78
C TRP A 3 29.65 -36.57 -3.28
N MET A 4 30.16 -35.60 -2.54
CA MET A 4 31.19 -35.60 -1.48
C MET A 4 31.11 -34.34 -0.61
N THR A 5 31.31 -34.54 0.65
CA THR A 5 31.69 -33.59 1.70
C THR A 5 33.15 -33.14 1.55
N THR A 6 33.42 -31.87 1.86
CA THR A 6 34.78 -31.43 2.25
C THR A 6 34.70 -30.44 3.42
N GLU A 7 35.08 -30.92 4.59
CA GLU A 7 35.55 -30.14 5.74
C GLU A 7 36.86 -29.43 5.41
N VAL A 8 37.04 -28.21 5.89
CA VAL A 8 38.37 -27.63 6.12
C VAL A 8 38.39 -26.96 7.49
N ARG A 9 39.28 -27.51 8.33
CA ARG A 9 39.70 -27.14 9.70
C ARG A 9 40.41 -25.79 9.72
N ALA A 10 40.30 -25.14 10.86
CA ALA A 10 41.19 -24.06 11.32
C ALA A 10 42.56 -24.61 11.79
N PRO A 11 43.60 -23.77 11.86
CA PRO A 11 44.56 -23.78 12.97
C PRO A 11 44.69 -22.36 13.55
N GLY A 12 44.79 -22.08 14.86
CA GLY A 12 45.70 -22.61 15.85
C GLY A 12 46.79 -21.57 16.16
N ASP A 13 46.72 -21.06 17.37
CA ASP A 13 47.62 -20.16 18.12
C ASP A 13 49.11 -20.15 17.79
N ALA A 14 49.72 -18.95 17.91
CA ALA A 14 51.03 -18.79 18.59
C ALA A 14 51.30 -17.32 18.94
N ALA A 15 51.68 -17.11 20.17
CA ALA A 15 52.10 -15.90 20.83
C ALA A 15 53.50 -15.42 20.41
N ALA A 16 53.79 -14.11 20.52
CA ALA A 16 54.81 -13.53 21.37
C ALA A 16 55.28 -12.12 20.93
N ALA A 17 55.18 -11.21 21.84
CA ALA A 17 56.18 -10.24 22.33
C ALA A 17 56.95 -9.35 21.33
N GLY A 18 56.93 -8.04 21.59
CA GLY A 18 58.04 -7.16 21.21
C GLY A 18 57.69 -5.66 21.13
N ALA A 19 57.78 -4.96 22.25
CA ALA A 19 58.40 -3.66 22.50
C ALA A 19 58.24 -2.45 21.52
N SER A 20 57.67 -1.38 22.10
CA SER A 20 58.20 0.01 22.14
C SER A 20 58.62 0.69 20.84
N GLN A 21 57.87 1.73 20.48
CA GLN A 21 58.50 3.07 20.39
C GLN A 21 57.45 4.18 20.25
N ARG A 22 57.63 5.22 21.04
CA ARG A 22 56.89 6.50 21.07
C ARG A 22 57.21 7.30 19.81
N ALA A 23 56.19 7.93 19.24
CA ALA A 23 56.39 9.21 18.54
C ALA A 23 55.15 10.06 18.70
N SER A 24 55.32 11.15 19.40
CA SER A 24 54.42 12.26 19.58
C SER A 24 54.23 13.02 18.25
N SER A 25 52.98 13.29 17.88
CA SER A 25 52.70 14.43 17.01
C SER A 25 51.43 15.11 17.47
N THR A 26 51.67 16.22 18.17
CA THR A 26 50.72 17.27 18.49
C THR A 26 50.26 17.93 17.19
N HIS A 27 49.00 17.80 16.80
CA HIS A 27 48.37 18.75 15.89
C HIS A 27 47.27 19.52 16.62
N ARG A 28 47.57 20.82 16.72
CA ARG A 28 46.77 21.92 17.24
C ARG A 28 45.41 21.98 16.52
N TRP A 29 44.36 21.84 17.27
CA TRP A 29 43.03 22.33 16.90
C TRP A 29 42.76 23.61 17.69
N THR A 30 42.98 24.76 17.06
CA THR A 30 42.49 26.05 17.53
C THR A 30 41.70 26.67 16.40
N GLY A 31 40.41 26.90 16.62
CA GLY A 31 39.69 27.79 15.72
C GLY A 31 38.19 27.62 15.54
N SER A 32 37.46 26.91 16.40
CA SER A 32 36.00 26.86 16.24
C SER A 32 35.15 26.92 17.52
N ALA A 33 35.76 26.90 18.71
CA ALA A 33 35.02 26.89 19.97
C ALA A 33 34.72 28.29 20.56
N GLU A 34 35.35 29.33 20.05
CA GLU A 34 35.14 30.68 20.61
C GLU A 34 33.98 31.48 19.99
N ARG A 35 33.41 31.06 18.87
CA ARG A 35 32.28 31.77 18.24
C ARG A 35 30.92 31.38 18.83
N VAL A 36 30.79 30.18 19.36
CA VAL A 36 29.52 29.69 19.96
C VAL A 36 29.34 30.19 21.41
N PHE A 37 30.46 30.54 22.11
CA PHE A 37 30.38 31.01 23.50
C PHE A 37 30.13 32.53 23.64
N ARG A 38 30.26 33.32 22.56
CA ARG A 38 29.94 34.76 22.58
C ARG A 38 28.46 35.05 22.32
N GLU A 39 27.75 34.20 21.59
CA GLU A 39 26.31 34.39 21.36
C GLU A 39 25.42 33.96 22.55
N SER A 40 25.89 33.05 23.40
CA SER A 40 25.15 32.66 24.60
C SER A 40 25.26 33.67 25.77
N ARG A 41 26.25 34.58 25.76
CA ARG A 41 26.37 35.64 26.77
C ARG A 41 25.54 36.89 26.45
N ALA A 42 25.21 37.13 25.18
CA ALA A 42 24.34 38.24 24.78
C ALA A 42 22.85 37.98 25.09
N ALA A 43 22.40 36.74 25.07
CA ALA A 43 21.01 36.36 25.42
C ALA A 43 20.76 36.37 26.92
N SER A 44 21.81 36.22 27.77
CA SER A 44 21.66 36.18 29.24
C SER A 44 21.70 37.56 29.89
N ALA A 45 22.17 38.60 29.17
CA ALA A 45 22.20 39.98 29.66
C ALA A 45 20.86 40.71 29.43
N CYS A 46 20.02 40.26 28.49
CA CYS A 46 18.72 40.88 28.22
C CYS A 46 17.62 40.40 29.17
N ALA A 47 17.81 39.27 29.87
CA ALA A 47 16.82 38.69 30.79
C ALA A 47 16.91 39.20 32.23
N ARG A 48 17.85 40.06 32.55
CA ARG A 48 18.03 40.59 33.94
C ARG A 48 17.62 42.06 34.14
N LEU A 49 17.01 42.70 33.16
CA LEU A 49 16.58 44.10 33.24
C LEU A 49 15.05 44.29 33.25
N CYS A 50 14.29 43.23 33.42
CA CYS A 50 12.83 43.31 33.56
C CYS A 50 12.36 42.60 34.84
N SER A 51 12.74 43.09 36.02
CA SER A 51 12.13 42.68 37.29
C SER A 51 11.83 43.92 38.12
N ALA A 52 10.57 44.12 38.34
CA ALA A 52 9.80 44.92 39.32
C ALA A 52 9.85 46.45 39.21
N PRO A 53 8.71 47.10 39.14
CA PRO A 53 8.55 48.49 39.49
C PRO A 53 7.91 48.65 40.90
N ASP A 54 8.56 49.50 41.68
CA ASP A 54 8.01 50.11 42.88
C ASP A 54 7.07 51.28 42.50
N PRO A 55 5.90 51.43 43.10
CA PRO A 55 4.95 52.46 42.73
C PRO A 55 5.17 53.76 43.50
N GLY A 56 5.62 54.76 42.81
CA GLY A 56 5.63 56.12 43.38
C GLY A 56 6.64 57.08 42.79
N ARG A 57 6.27 57.78 41.73
CA ARG A 57 6.47 59.21 41.49
C ARG A 57 6.09 59.68 40.09
N GLN A 58 5.47 60.82 40.13
CA GLN A 58 4.88 61.58 39.02
C GLN A 58 5.88 62.10 37.98
N LYS A 59 5.39 62.17 36.74
CA LYS A 59 5.57 63.18 35.68
C LYS A 59 6.92 63.89 35.52
N GLN A 60 7.55 63.80 34.34
CA GLN A 60 7.75 64.92 33.42
C GLN A 60 8.52 64.52 32.16
N SER A 61 8.00 65.06 31.06
CA SER A 61 8.67 65.54 29.85
C SER A 61 9.58 64.63 29.02
N GLY A 62 9.16 64.51 27.79
CA GLY A 62 9.81 63.95 26.64
C GLY A 62 11.16 64.57 26.25
N LEU A 63 11.91 63.78 25.58
CA LEU A 63 12.86 64.18 24.51
C LEU A 63 13.33 62.91 23.75
N PRO A 64 13.67 63.01 22.47
CA PRO A 64 13.85 61.86 21.60
C PRO A 64 15.29 61.30 21.59
N CYS A 65 15.41 60.01 21.35
CA CYS A 65 16.67 59.33 21.13
C CYS A 65 17.26 59.63 19.75
N PRO A 66 18.57 59.82 19.61
CA PRO A 66 19.23 60.14 18.35
C PRO A 66 19.46 58.88 17.51
N VAL A 67 19.14 59.04 16.22
CA VAL A 67 19.43 58.08 15.15
C VAL A 67 20.90 58.28 14.71
N THR A 68 21.72 57.27 14.85
CA THR A 68 22.97 57.20 14.09
C THR A 68 22.83 56.21 12.94
N ARG A 69 23.07 56.75 11.77
CA ARG A 69 23.07 56.06 10.48
C ARG A 69 24.37 55.26 10.32
N ALA A 70 24.26 53.98 10.05
CA ALA A 70 25.29 53.26 9.27
C ALA A 70 24.64 52.03 8.62
N GLY A 71 24.67 52.01 7.39
CA GLY A 71 24.66 51.22 6.19
C GLY A 71 24.31 49.70 6.23
N HIS A 72 23.36 49.40 5.37
CA HIS A 72 23.17 48.16 4.60
C HIS A 72 22.88 46.84 5.31
N GLY A 73 21.67 46.36 5.12
CA GLY A 73 21.25 44.97 5.33
C GLY A 73 19.97 44.82 6.15
N ALA A 74 18.81 45.05 5.54
CA ALA A 74 17.51 44.84 6.18
C ALA A 74 17.21 43.36 6.37
N ILE A 75 17.17 42.91 7.63
CA ILE A 75 16.50 41.68 8.03
C ILE A 75 15.27 42.10 8.83
N ASN A 76 14.10 41.94 8.26
CA ASN A 76 12.82 42.12 8.93
C ASN A 76 12.57 40.97 9.91
N VAL A 77 12.69 41.22 11.21
CA VAL A 77 12.17 40.38 12.28
C VAL A 77 10.86 40.99 12.76
N TYR A 78 9.76 40.40 12.42
CA TYR A 78 8.45 40.70 12.99
C TYR A 78 8.33 40.11 14.39
N CYS A 79 8.36 40.98 15.40
CA CYS A 79 7.97 40.64 16.76
C CYS A 79 6.45 40.76 16.90
N ARG A 80 5.75 39.65 16.95
CA ARG A 80 4.31 39.55 17.31
C ARG A 80 4.19 39.33 18.81
N SER A 81 4.09 40.39 19.58
CA SER A 81 3.59 40.34 20.95
C SER A 81 3.27 41.74 21.43
N CYS A 82 2.07 42.21 21.16
CA CYS A 82 1.37 43.25 21.91
C CYS A 82 -0.01 43.49 21.27
N LEU A 83 -1.02 42.73 21.71
CA LEU A 83 -2.42 43.10 21.58
C LEU A 83 -3.22 42.31 22.61
N LEU A 84 -3.36 42.86 23.80
CA LEU A 84 -4.42 42.55 24.76
C LEU A 84 -4.52 43.74 25.72
N CYS A 85 -5.52 44.58 25.53
CA CYS A 85 -6.21 45.29 26.62
C CYS A 85 -7.67 45.52 26.22
N PRO A 86 -8.63 45.26 27.12
CA PRO A 86 -10.06 45.31 26.83
C PRO A 86 -10.68 46.66 27.25
N GLY A 87 -11.58 47.16 26.45
CA GLY A 87 -12.43 48.34 26.77
C GLY A 87 -13.89 47.96 26.66
N ALA A 88 -14.56 48.08 27.79
CA ALA A 88 -15.98 47.91 27.99
C ALA A 88 -16.83 48.94 27.22
N VAL A 89 -18.04 48.54 26.84
CA VAL A 89 -19.31 49.27 27.04
C VAL A 89 -20.50 48.40 26.56
N ARG A 90 -21.47 48.14 27.44
CA ARG A 90 -22.88 47.76 27.21
C ARG A 90 -23.70 49.04 26.97
N PRO A 91 -25.03 49.06 26.71
CA PRO A 91 -26.06 48.00 26.67
C PRO A 91 -27.22 48.20 25.66
N HIS A 92 -28.30 47.39 25.85
CA HIS A 92 -29.71 47.47 25.39
C HIS A 92 -30.00 46.86 23.99
N GLY A 93 -31.00 46.02 23.82
CA GLY A 93 -32.18 45.68 24.52
C GLY A 93 -33.07 44.71 23.77
N ARG A 94 -33.91 44.06 24.52
CA ARG A 94 -35.22 43.48 24.22
C ARG A 94 -35.36 42.10 23.56
N ALA A 95 -35.89 41.30 24.43
CA ALA A 95 -36.66 40.08 24.34
C ALA A 95 -37.81 40.07 23.32
N VAL A 96 -38.08 38.88 22.76
CA VAL A 96 -39.42 38.35 22.54
C VAL A 96 -39.35 36.82 22.48
N LEU A 97 -39.98 36.16 23.47
CA LEU A 97 -40.55 34.81 23.35
C LEU A 97 -41.97 34.95 22.77
N PRO A 98 -42.59 33.93 22.17
CA PRO A 98 -43.39 33.00 22.93
C PRO A 98 -43.39 31.52 22.48
N ARG A 99 -43.76 30.69 23.42
CA ARG A 99 -44.36 29.35 23.36
C ARG A 99 -45.81 29.40 22.84
N PRO A 100 -46.61 28.31 22.75
CA PRO A 100 -46.39 26.87 22.65
C PRO A 100 -47.35 26.20 21.63
N GLY A 101 -47.19 24.88 21.41
CA GLY A 101 -48.22 24.12 20.70
C GLY A 101 -48.03 22.61 20.88
N ALA A 102 -48.69 22.09 21.88
CA ALA A 102 -48.88 20.69 22.13
C ALA A 102 -49.87 20.04 21.16
N VAL A 103 -49.65 18.80 20.78
CA VAL A 103 -50.71 17.79 20.65
C VAL A 103 -50.07 16.38 20.62
N LEU A 104 -50.35 15.60 21.65
CA LEU A 104 -50.47 14.13 21.72
C LEU A 104 -51.93 13.78 21.39
N PRO A 105 -52.39 12.54 21.36
CA PRO A 105 -51.90 11.20 21.04
C PRO A 105 -52.89 10.40 20.16
N ARG A 106 -52.62 9.11 19.85
CA ARG A 106 -53.59 7.98 19.84
C ARG A 106 -53.06 6.80 19.00
N ARG A 107 -52.97 5.74 19.65
CA ARG A 107 -53.72 4.49 19.99
C ARG A 107 -53.38 3.35 19.10
N GLN A 108 -52.80 2.35 19.70
CA GLN A 108 -53.30 1.01 19.94
C GLN A 108 -54.22 0.38 18.85
N ARG A 109 -53.84 -0.76 18.34
CA ARG A 109 -54.68 -1.94 18.35
C ARG A 109 -53.86 -3.23 18.30
N ALA A 110 -54.07 -3.99 19.37
CA ALA A 110 -53.86 -5.41 19.47
C ALA A 110 -54.97 -6.18 18.73
N ARG A 111 -54.68 -7.36 18.26
CA ARG A 111 -55.55 -8.55 18.11
C ARG A 111 -54.57 -9.73 17.95
N ALA A 112 -54.40 -10.64 18.86
CA ALA A 112 -55.22 -11.59 19.57
C ALA A 112 -56.03 -12.55 18.65
N ALA A 113 -55.78 -13.80 18.88
CA ALA A 113 -56.55 -15.00 18.90
C ALA A 113 -55.93 -16.12 18.07
N ALA A 114 -55.55 -17.14 18.72
CA ALA A 114 -56.20 -18.37 19.17
C ALA A 114 -56.04 -19.46 18.10
N GLY A 115 -55.56 -20.59 18.37
CA GLY A 115 -55.87 -21.62 19.33
C GLY A 115 -55.80 -22.95 18.61
N SER A 116 -55.24 -23.91 19.22
CA SER A 116 -55.79 -25.25 19.46
C SER A 116 -54.75 -26.36 19.50
N ALA A 117 -54.55 -26.91 20.65
CA ALA A 117 -54.23 -28.31 20.89
C ALA A 117 -55.57 -29.08 20.91
N PRO A 118 -55.65 -30.40 21.06
CA PRO A 118 -54.68 -31.46 21.33
C PRO A 118 -54.97 -32.78 20.57
N ALA A 119 -54.15 -33.82 20.67
CA ALA A 119 -54.63 -35.20 20.70
C ALA A 119 -53.57 -36.16 21.30
N ARG A 120 -54.07 -36.94 22.14
CA ARG A 120 -53.48 -37.96 23.03
C ARG A 120 -53.16 -39.26 22.29
N HIS A 121 -52.08 -39.91 22.78
CA HIS A 121 -51.79 -41.32 23.08
C HIS A 121 -52.39 -42.46 22.25
N PRO A 122 -51.75 -43.67 22.19
CA PRO A 122 -51.54 -44.52 23.35
C PRO A 122 -50.21 -45.29 23.45
N ALA A 123 -50.02 -45.81 24.65
CA ALA A 123 -48.94 -46.62 25.14
C ALA A 123 -49.00 -48.12 24.74
N GLY A 124 -47.84 -48.77 24.85
CA GLY A 124 -47.71 -50.21 25.00
C GLY A 124 -46.30 -50.72 24.80
N PRO A 125 -45.87 -51.88 25.32
CA PRO A 125 -45.37 -52.04 26.69
C PRO A 125 -43.88 -52.46 26.76
N ALA A 126 -43.40 -52.35 27.97
CA ALA A 126 -42.06 -52.69 28.47
C ALA A 126 -41.52 -54.06 28.07
N ARG A 127 -40.23 -54.15 27.72
CA ARG A 127 -39.40 -55.32 28.03
C ARG A 127 -38.09 -54.87 28.66
N SER A 128 -37.97 -55.26 29.93
CA SER A 128 -36.79 -55.21 30.76
C SER A 128 -35.64 -56.00 30.16
N ARG A 129 -34.49 -55.35 29.99
CA ARG A 129 -33.19 -56.05 30.12
C ARG A 129 -32.32 -55.28 31.08
N ARG A 130 -32.12 -55.83 32.23
CA ARG A 130 -31.08 -55.42 33.22
C ARG A 130 -29.73 -55.59 32.55
N CYS A 131 -29.00 -54.51 32.39
CA CYS A 131 -27.56 -54.55 32.23
C CYS A 131 -26.93 -53.74 33.38
N SER A 132 -26.38 -54.52 34.29
CA SER A 132 -25.65 -54.05 35.47
C SER A 132 -24.26 -53.60 35.01
N CYS A 133 -24.06 -52.30 34.85
CA CYS A 133 -22.70 -51.70 34.85
C CYS A 133 -22.75 -50.51 35.77
N ARG A 134 -22.31 -50.74 37.01
CA ARG A 134 -21.93 -49.68 37.93
C ARG A 134 -20.64 -49.04 37.39
N HIS A 135 -20.77 -48.13 36.46
CA HIS A 135 -19.73 -47.11 36.25
C HIS A 135 -20.12 -45.90 37.06
N LEU A 136 -19.36 -45.65 38.07
CA LEU A 136 -19.32 -44.37 38.78
C LEU A 136 -19.11 -43.26 37.76
N CYS A 137 -20.20 -42.63 37.25
CA CYS A 137 -20.14 -41.33 36.71
C CYS A 137 -19.65 -40.38 37.84
N ARG A 138 -18.36 -40.18 37.94
CA ARG A 138 -17.83 -38.99 38.59
C ARG A 138 -18.43 -37.81 37.82
N VAL A 139 -19.43 -37.17 38.37
CA VAL A 139 -19.85 -35.83 38.00
C VAL A 139 -18.61 -34.98 38.17
N ARG A 140 -17.96 -34.64 37.06
CA ARG A 140 -16.92 -33.62 37.09
C ARG A 140 -17.59 -32.36 37.64
N PRO A 141 -17.01 -31.70 38.67
CA PRO A 141 -17.53 -30.42 39.10
C PRO A 141 -17.52 -29.49 37.88
N ARG A 142 -18.64 -28.80 37.70
CA ARG A 142 -18.82 -27.75 36.70
C ARG A 142 -17.60 -26.82 36.77
N ALA A 143 -16.79 -26.77 35.72
CA ALA A 143 -15.54 -26.03 35.71
C ALA A 143 -15.86 -24.57 35.96
N VAL A 144 -15.39 -24.07 37.09
CA VAL A 144 -15.28 -22.62 37.36
C VAL A 144 -14.40 -22.06 36.25
N ALA A 145 -14.81 -20.95 35.66
CA ALA A 145 -14.02 -20.31 34.60
C ALA A 145 -12.62 -20.03 35.13
N MET A 146 -11.64 -20.83 34.68
CA MET A 146 -10.27 -20.71 35.15
C MET A 146 -9.62 -19.46 34.53
N VAL A 147 -9.09 -18.59 35.38
CA VAL A 147 -8.15 -17.55 34.98
C VAL A 147 -6.82 -18.22 34.71
N PHE A 148 -6.31 -18.14 33.47
CA PHE A 148 -5.05 -18.78 33.07
C PHE A 148 -3.85 -18.15 33.78
N ARG A 149 -2.74 -18.90 33.90
CA ARG A 149 -1.50 -18.39 34.50
C ARG A 149 -1.03 -17.09 33.85
N CYS A 150 -1.14 -16.93 32.51
CA CYS A 150 -0.81 -15.69 31.81
C CYS A 150 -1.62 -14.48 32.27
N GLN A 151 -2.83 -14.67 32.81
CA GLN A 151 -3.70 -13.60 33.28
C GLN A 151 -3.40 -13.23 34.75
N ARG A 152 -2.90 -14.19 35.54
CA ARG A 152 -2.46 -13.96 36.93
C ARG A 152 -1.05 -13.37 36.98
N ASP A 153 -0.20 -13.81 36.06
CA ASP A 153 1.18 -13.35 35.95
C ASP A 153 1.54 -13.10 34.46
N SER A 154 1.35 -11.86 34.02
CA SER A 154 1.63 -11.46 32.65
C SER A 154 3.13 -11.49 32.29
N TRP A 155 4.01 -11.55 33.32
CA TRP A 155 5.46 -11.49 33.17
C TRP A 155 6.14 -12.87 33.15
N ALA A 156 5.39 -13.95 33.43
CA ALA A 156 5.92 -15.31 33.35
C ALA A 156 6.39 -15.65 31.92
N ARG A 157 7.66 -15.99 31.78
CA ARG A 157 8.29 -16.32 30.49
C ARG A 157 8.47 -17.81 30.27
N GLN A 158 8.54 -18.58 31.36
CA GLN A 158 8.63 -20.02 31.36
C GLN A 158 7.70 -20.61 32.42
N PHE A 159 7.11 -21.76 32.14
CA PHE A 159 6.20 -22.43 33.06
C PHE A 159 6.14 -23.92 32.75
N ALA A 160 6.36 -24.74 33.76
CA ALA A 160 6.18 -26.18 33.67
C ALA A 160 4.71 -26.55 33.88
N THR A 161 4.16 -27.37 33.01
CA THR A 161 2.78 -27.81 33.04
C THR A 161 2.65 -29.23 32.47
N ARG A 162 1.43 -29.79 32.47
CA ARG A 162 1.16 -31.14 31.96
C ARG A 162 0.19 -31.10 30.79
N VAL A 163 0.42 -31.99 29.83
CA VAL A 163 -0.49 -32.19 28.68
C VAL A 163 -1.74 -32.93 29.15
N VAL A 164 -2.91 -32.34 28.99
CA VAL A 164 -4.21 -32.95 29.30
C VAL A 164 -4.74 -33.77 28.12
N SER A 165 -4.67 -33.20 26.91
CA SER A 165 -5.12 -33.88 25.69
C SER A 165 -4.33 -33.40 24.48
N CYS A 166 -4.22 -34.28 23.48
CA CYS A 166 -3.64 -33.97 22.17
C CYS A 166 -4.50 -34.66 21.10
N GLN A 167 -5.04 -33.89 20.16
CA GLN A 167 -5.93 -34.38 19.12
C GLN A 167 -5.49 -33.83 17.76
N ALA A 168 -5.49 -34.67 16.73
CA ALA A 168 -5.21 -34.25 15.36
C ALA A 168 -6.24 -33.21 14.89
N ALA A 169 -5.76 -32.17 14.23
CA ALA A 169 -6.58 -31.06 13.75
C ALA A 169 -5.96 -30.36 12.56
N GLU A 170 -6.74 -29.51 11.88
CA GLU A 170 -6.29 -28.64 10.81
C GLU A 170 -6.47 -27.19 11.20
N LEU A 171 -5.46 -26.35 10.91
CA LEU A 171 -5.49 -24.90 11.09
C LEU A 171 -5.61 -24.23 9.72
N ARG A 172 -6.65 -23.44 9.52
CA ARG A 172 -6.79 -22.59 8.34
C ARG A 172 -6.12 -21.24 8.60
N PRO A 173 -5.16 -20.81 7.76
CA PRO A 173 -4.52 -19.50 7.89
C PRO A 173 -5.54 -18.35 7.68
N GLU A 174 -5.36 -17.25 8.41
CA GLU A 174 -6.25 -16.06 8.35
C GLU A 174 -6.25 -15.33 7.00
N GLY A 175 -5.24 -15.52 6.18
CA GLY A 175 -5.10 -14.88 4.85
C GLY A 175 -5.57 -15.75 3.67
N GLY A 176 -6.22 -16.89 3.94
CA GLY A 176 -6.43 -17.92 2.92
C GLY A 176 -5.15 -18.73 2.67
N GLY A 177 -5.27 -19.89 2.09
CA GLY A 177 -4.18 -20.82 1.85
C GLY A 177 -4.57 -22.24 2.23
N GLU A 178 -3.69 -23.20 1.97
CA GLU A 178 -3.94 -24.59 2.32
C GLU A 178 -3.99 -24.80 3.84
N PRO A 179 -4.91 -25.63 4.36
CA PRO A 179 -4.98 -25.97 5.77
C PRO A 179 -3.68 -26.63 6.23
N VAL A 180 -3.15 -26.15 7.33
CA VAL A 180 -1.94 -26.74 7.98
C VAL A 180 -2.40 -27.87 8.87
N ARG A 181 -1.94 -29.08 8.64
CA ARG A 181 -2.17 -30.25 9.51
C ARG A 181 -1.31 -30.15 10.77
N GLY A 182 -1.88 -30.53 11.89
CA GLY A 182 -1.21 -30.49 13.19
C GLY A 182 -2.10 -31.06 14.29
N PHE A 183 -1.90 -30.55 15.51
CA PHE A 183 -2.57 -31.07 16.69
C PHE A 183 -3.07 -29.93 17.57
N GLN A 184 -4.25 -30.13 18.17
CA GLN A 184 -4.78 -29.29 19.24
C GLN A 184 -4.38 -29.89 20.57
N VAL A 185 -3.66 -29.13 21.37
CA VAL A 185 -3.15 -29.52 22.68
C VAL A 185 -3.82 -28.67 23.75
N VAL A 186 -4.38 -29.32 24.77
CA VAL A 186 -4.88 -28.70 26.00
C VAL A 186 -3.92 -29.05 27.13
N LEU A 187 -3.59 -28.01 27.92
CA LEU A 187 -2.68 -28.11 29.07
C LEU A 187 -3.44 -27.90 30.39
N GLU A 188 -2.91 -28.32 31.51
CA GLU A 188 -3.52 -28.07 32.83
C GLU A 188 -3.64 -26.58 33.15
N ASP A 189 -2.61 -25.79 32.81
CA ASP A 189 -2.59 -24.33 32.87
C ASP A 189 -1.56 -23.81 31.84
N THR A 190 -1.62 -22.51 31.49
CA THR A 190 -0.75 -21.96 30.45
C THR A 190 -0.35 -20.51 30.70
N ILE A 191 0.91 -20.19 30.31
CA ILE A 191 1.40 -18.82 30.20
C ILE A 191 1.17 -18.22 28.81
N LEU A 192 0.72 -19.03 27.83
CA LEU A 192 0.44 -18.57 26.47
C LEU A 192 -1.00 -18.05 26.40
N PHE A 193 -1.15 -16.75 26.16
CA PHE A 193 -2.44 -16.07 26.10
C PHE A 193 -3.23 -16.54 24.87
N PRO A 194 -4.45 -17.07 25.05
CA PRO A 194 -5.35 -17.33 23.93
C PRO A 194 -5.97 -16.02 23.45
N GLU A 195 -6.12 -15.89 22.13
CA GLU A 195 -6.77 -14.74 21.52
C GLU A 195 -8.10 -14.40 22.22
N GLY A 196 -8.25 -13.13 22.60
CA GLY A 196 -9.46 -12.70 23.30
C GLY A 196 -9.41 -11.23 23.74
N GLY A 197 -10.61 -10.63 23.90
CA GLY A 197 -10.71 -9.24 24.33
C GLY A 197 -9.98 -8.25 23.40
N GLY A 198 -9.83 -8.55 22.12
CA GLY A 198 -9.13 -7.72 21.13
C GLY A 198 -7.59 -7.82 21.16
N GLN A 199 -7.02 -8.61 22.06
CA GLN A 199 -5.60 -8.91 22.06
C GLN A 199 -5.34 -10.20 21.26
N PRO A 200 -4.40 -10.20 20.31
CA PRO A 200 -3.97 -11.40 19.60
C PRO A 200 -3.33 -12.43 20.54
N ASP A 201 -3.36 -13.68 20.12
CA ASP A 201 -2.73 -14.78 20.83
C ASP A 201 -1.21 -14.65 20.94
N ASP A 202 -0.64 -15.37 21.88
CA ASP A 202 0.81 -15.52 22.00
C ASP A 202 1.37 -16.61 21.08
N ARG A 203 2.67 -16.57 20.95
CA ARG A 203 3.52 -17.61 20.36
C ARG A 203 4.55 -18.09 21.38
N GLY A 204 5.17 -19.19 21.10
CA GLY A 204 6.18 -19.77 21.96
C GLY A 204 6.43 -21.23 21.64
N LEU A 205 6.95 -21.96 22.60
CA LEU A 205 7.29 -23.37 22.51
C LEU A 205 6.59 -24.17 23.63
N ILE A 206 6.19 -25.40 23.32
CA ILE A 206 5.84 -26.46 24.29
C ILE A 206 6.92 -27.51 24.18
N GLY A 207 7.86 -27.55 25.17
CA GLY A 207 9.13 -28.22 24.95
C GLY A 207 9.87 -27.59 23.77
N ASP A 208 10.17 -28.40 22.74
CA ASP A 208 10.81 -27.96 21.51
C ASP A 208 9.79 -27.71 20.36
N VAL A 209 8.50 -27.93 20.61
CA VAL A 209 7.45 -27.83 19.58
C VAL A 209 6.88 -26.40 19.51
N PRO A 210 6.94 -25.74 18.35
CA PRO A 210 6.43 -24.38 18.21
C PRO A 210 4.89 -24.33 18.27
N VAL A 211 4.36 -23.32 18.95
CA VAL A 211 2.93 -23.02 19.03
C VAL A 211 2.55 -22.05 17.92
N LEU A 212 1.72 -22.51 16.98
CA LEU A 212 1.30 -21.74 15.82
C LEU A 212 0.06 -20.87 16.10
N ARG A 213 -0.81 -21.28 17.01
CA ARG A 213 -1.99 -20.52 17.43
C ARG A 213 -2.44 -20.95 18.83
N VAL A 214 -2.98 -19.99 19.61
CA VAL A 214 -3.66 -20.28 20.86
C VAL A 214 -5.06 -19.67 20.83
N THR A 215 -6.07 -20.51 21.00
CA THR A 215 -7.48 -20.09 20.99
C THR A 215 -8.17 -20.48 22.30
N ARG A 216 -9.23 -19.78 22.65
CA ARG A 216 -10.05 -20.11 23.82
C ARG A 216 -11.26 -20.95 23.40
N ARG A 217 -11.47 -22.07 24.09
CA ARG A 217 -12.64 -22.92 23.92
C ARG A 217 -13.31 -23.13 25.29
N GLY A 218 -14.30 -22.31 25.59
CA GLY A 218 -14.90 -22.29 26.94
C GLY A 218 -13.84 -21.97 28.01
N PRO A 219 -13.64 -22.84 29.02
CA PRO A 219 -12.65 -22.65 30.06
C PRO A 219 -11.23 -23.04 29.65
N GLU A 220 -11.03 -23.64 28.48
CA GLU A 220 -9.75 -24.21 28.05
C GLU A 220 -9.00 -23.30 27.07
N ALA A 221 -7.68 -23.25 27.20
CA ALA A 221 -6.78 -22.73 26.17
C ALA A 221 -6.32 -23.88 25.27
N VAL A 222 -6.58 -23.78 23.98
CA VAL A 222 -6.25 -24.77 22.97
C VAL A 222 -5.06 -24.29 22.16
N HIS A 223 -3.95 -25.01 22.22
CA HIS A 223 -2.70 -24.70 21.54
C HIS A 223 -2.61 -25.53 20.26
N PHE A 224 -2.45 -24.90 19.11
CA PHE A 224 -2.23 -25.58 17.85
C PHE A 224 -0.73 -25.71 17.59
N VAL A 225 -0.27 -26.96 17.41
CA VAL A 225 1.14 -27.31 17.21
C VAL A 225 1.32 -28.26 16.01
N PRO A 226 2.48 -28.26 15.33
CA PRO A 226 2.71 -29.10 14.16
C PRO A 226 3.00 -30.57 14.49
N ALA A 227 3.41 -30.88 15.72
CA ALA A 227 3.78 -32.24 16.17
C ALA A 227 2.93 -32.69 17.36
N ALA A 228 2.68 -33.99 17.47
CA ALA A 228 1.94 -34.57 18.59
C ALA A 228 2.72 -34.50 19.89
N LEU A 229 1.98 -34.33 21.00
CA LEU A 229 2.50 -34.38 22.36
C LEU A 229 1.76 -35.48 23.13
N GLU A 230 2.45 -36.19 23.98
CA GLU A 230 1.83 -37.29 24.73
C GLU A 230 0.98 -36.77 25.90
N PRO A 231 -0.31 -37.17 26.00
CA PRO A 231 -1.13 -36.86 27.17
C PRO A 231 -0.50 -37.40 28.47
N GLY A 232 -0.48 -36.55 29.49
CA GLY A 232 0.16 -36.86 30.76
C GLY A 232 1.64 -36.46 30.87
N ALA A 233 2.30 -36.13 29.76
CA ALA A 233 3.68 -35.66 29.76
C ALA A 233 3.83 -34.31 30.45
N GLU A 234 4.89 -34.15 31.23
CA GLU A 234 5.32 -32.84 31.75
C GLU A 234 6.11 -32.10 30.68
N VAL A 235 5.74 -30.84 30.43
CA VAL A 235 6.32 -30.02 29.39
C VAL A 235 6.65 -28.62 29.93
N LEU A 236 7.72 -28.02 29.41
CA LEU A 236 8.09 -26.64 29.71
C LEU A 236 7.56 -25.74 28.63
N LEU A 237 6.76 -24.74 28.99
CA LEU A 237 6.36 -23.66 28.12
C LEU A 237 7.45 -22.60 28.10
N SER A 238 7.79 -22.12 26.89
CA SER A 238 8.66 -20.95 26.69
C SER A 238 7.93 -19.93 25.82
N LEU A 239 7.75 -18.73 26.37
CA LEU A 239 6.98 -17.66 25.75
C LEU A 239 7.83 -16.84 24.77
N ASP A 240 7.30 -16.50 23.59
CA ASP A 240 7.82 -15.41 22.76
C ASP A 240 7.57 -14.07 23.48
N TRP A 241 8.60 -13.64 24.20
CA TRP A 241 8.51 -12.45 25.05
C TRP A 241 8.37 -11.15 24.26
N GLU A 242 9.04 -11.02 23.11
CA GLU A 242 8.94 -9.80 22.31
C GLU A 242 7.50 -9.56 21.85
N ARG A 243 6.85 -10.60 21.35
CA ARG A 243 5.45 -10.56 20.95
C ARG A 243 4.52 -10.26 22.13
N ARG A 244 4.70 -10.94 23.25
CA ARG A 244 3.90 -10.70 24.48
C ARG A 244 4.05 -9.27 24.96
N PHE A 245 5.25 -8.78 25.10
CA PHE A 245 5.53 -7.44 25.62
C PHE A 245 5.01 -6.34 24.70
N ASP A 246 5.13 -6.52 23.38
CA ASP A 246 4.52 -5.64 22.41
C ASP A 246 2.99 -5.56 22.61
N HIS A 247 2.30 -6.70 22.73
CA HIS A 247 0.86 -6.72 22.99
C HIS A 247 0.49 -6.08 24.34
N MET A 248 1.27 -6.33 25.40
CA MET A 248 1.06 -5.68 26.69
C MET A 248 1.19 -4.16 26.60
N GLN A 249 2.21 -3.65 25.89
CA GLN A 249 2.41 -2.23 25.67
C GLN A 249 1.23 -1.62 24.89
N GLN A 250 0.84 -2.23 23.76
CA GLN A 250 -0.27 -1.70 22.95
C GLN A 250 -1.60 -1.74 23.74
N HIS A 251 -1.88 -2.82 24.44
CA HIS A 251 -3.13 -3.02 25.18
C HIS A 251 -3.26 -2.08 26.37
N SER A 252 -2.21 -1.98 27.19
CA SER A 252 -2.21 -1.05 28.32
C SER A 252 -2.20 0.41 27.86
N GLY A 253 -1.51 0.72 26.76
CA GLY A 253 -1.57 2.02 26.12
C GLY A 253 -2.96 2.37 25.60
N GLN A 254 -3.69 1.39 25.04
CA GLN A 254 -5.08 1.57 24.62
C GLN A 254 -5.98 1.93 25.82
N HIS A 255 -5.85 1.22 26.95
CA HIS A 255 -6.60 1.54 28.18
C HIS A 255 -6.31 2.98 28.65
N LEU A 256 -5.05 3.37 28.74
CA LEU A 256 -4.65 4.71 29.16
C LEU A 256 -5.20 5.79 28.20
N ILE A 257 -5.06 5.61 26.88
CA ILE A 257 -5.56 6.58 25.89
C ILE A 257 -7.08 6.70 26.01
N THR A 258 -7.81 5.60 26.13
CA THR A 258 -9.27 5.57 26.27
C THR A 258 -9.71 6.35 27.50
N ALA A 259 -9.08 6.08 28.65
CA ALA A 259 -9.43 6.76 29.91
C ALA A 259 -9.21 8.28 29.82
N ILE A 260 -8.03 8.69 29.37
CA ILE A 260 -7.67 10.12 29.30
C ILE A 260 -8.50 10.85 28.22
N ALA A 261 -8.79 10.22 27.07
CA ALA A 261 -9.62 10.82 26.03
C ALA A 261 -11.05 11.07 26.52
N GLU A 262 -11.61 10.14 27.30
CA GLU A 262 -12.93 10.31 27.88
C GLU A 262 -12.92 11.36 29.01
N GLN A 263 -11.91 11.36 29.88
CA GLN A 263 -11.77 12.35 30.95
C GLN A 263 -11.60 13.79 30.43
N MET A 264 -10.75 13.96 29.39
CA MET A 264 -10.43 15.30 28.87
C MET A 264 -11.49 15.86 27.93
N PHE A 265 -12.14 15.02 27.14
CA PHE A 265 -12.95 15.46 26.01
C PHE A 265 -14.34 14.80 25.95
N GLY A 266 -14.64 13.84 26.83
CA GLY A 266 -15.86 13.04 26.77
C GLY A 266 -15.90 12.05 25.59
N PHE A 267 -14.79 11.76 24.94
CA PHE A 267 -14.74 10.86 23.78
C PHE A 267 -14.82 9.41 24.23
N LYS A 268 -15.96 8.78 24.03
CA LYS A 268 -16.17 7.37 24.35
C LYS A 268 -15.53 6.47 23.30
N THR A 269 -14.87 5.41 23.75
CA THR A 269 -14.31 4.38 22.86
C THR A 269 -15.38 3.36 22.50
N THR A 270 -15.62 3.15 21.21
CA THR A 270 -16.59 2.16 20.70
C THR A 270 -15.94 0.86 20.24
N SER A 271 -14.74 0.93 19.66
CA SER A 271 -13.96 -0.24 19.29
C SER A 271 -12.47 0.09 19.28
N TRP A 272 -11.63 -0.94 19.19
CA TRP A 272 -10.20 -0.81 19.08
C TRP A 272 -9.56 -2.05 18.46
N GLU A 273 -8.38 -1.88 17.91
CA GLU A 273 -7.59 -2.93 17.29
C GLU A 273 -6.10 -2.70 17.56
N LEU A 274 -5.40 -3.73 18.00
CA LEU A 274 -3.97 -3.62 18.29
C LEU A 274 -3.08 -3.78 17.04
N GLY A 275 -3.60 -4.27 15.93
CA GLY A 275 -2.92 -4.41 14.64
C GLY A 275 -1.48 -4.94 14.73
N ARG A 276 -0.85 -5.21 13.60
CA ARG A 276 0.54 -5.70 13.58
C ARG A 276 1.58 -4.57 13.64
N GLN A 277 1.33 -3.46 12.98
CA GLN A 277 2.26 -2.33 12.84
C GLN A 277 1.79 -1.10 13.60
N ARG A 278 0.50 -0.81 13.54
CA ARG A 278 -0.14 0.31 14.21
C ARG A 278 -1.41 -0.15 14.90
N SER A 279 -1.76 0.53 15.98
CA SER A 279 -2.97 0.30 16.73
C SER A 279 -3.95 1.45 16.51
N LEU A 280 -5.25 1.16 16.65
CA LEU A 280 -6.30 2.17 16.50
C LEU A 280 -7.34 2.07 17.61
N ILE A 281 -7.95 3.22 17.92
CA ILE A 281 -9.11 3.35 18.80
C ILE A 281 -10.18 4.11 18.03
N GLU A 282 -11.38 3.53 17.93
CA GLU A 282 -12.54 4.19 17.35
C GLU A 282 -13.25 5.00 18.45
N LEU A 283 -13.31 6.31 18.28
CA LEU A 283 -13.95 7.26 19.17
C LEU A 283 -15.33 7.66 18.65
N ASP A 284 -16.30 7.77 19.56
CA ASP A 284 -17.67 8.19 19.25
C ASP A 284 -17.75 9.72 19.12
N THR A 285 -17.05 10.23 18.12
CA THR A 285 -17.03 11.66 17.78
C THR A 285 -16.79 11.84 16.28
N PRO A 286 -17.43 12.83 15.63
CA PRO A 286 -17.27 13.07 14.20
C PRO A 286 -15.88 13.58 13.81
N SER A 287 -15.16 14.20 14.75
CA SER A 287 -13.82 14.74 14.51
C SER A 287 -13.04 14.92 15.80
N VAL A 288 -11.72 14.86 15.67
CA VAL A 288 -10.76 15.20 16.72
C VAL A 288 -9.76 16.18 16.11
N THR A 289 -9.54 17.33 16.76
CA THR A 289 -8.62 18.35 16.22
C THR A 289 -7.17 18.00 16.50
N ALA A 290 -6.25 18.59 15.73
CA ALA A 290 -4.82 18.40 15.93
C ALA A 290 -4.34 18.86 17.31
N GLU A 291 -4.98 19.89 17.89
CA GLU A 291 -4.71 20.42 19.22
C GLU A 291 -5.15 19.42 20.30
N GLN A 292 -6.33 18.78 20.12
CA GLN A 292 -6.82 17.73 21.01
C GLN A 292 -5.90 16.50 20.97
N VAL A 293 -5.46 16.08 19.79
CA VAL A 293 -4.48 14.98 19.65
C VAL A 293 -3.19 15.31 20.40
N LYS A 294 -2.64 16.52 20.23
CA LYS A 294 -1.42 16.95 20.93
C LYS A 294 -1.61 17.03 22.45
N ALA A 295 -2.76 17.53 22.91
CA ALA A 295 -3.07 17.62 24.34
C ALA A 295 -3.19 16.22 24.95
N LEU A 296 -3.90 15.30 24.28
CA LEU A 296 -4.03 13.91 24.69
C LEU A 296 -2.65 13.21 24.75
N GLU A 297 -1.84 13.33 23.68
CA GLU A 297 -0.48 12.76 23.64
C GLU A 297 0.39 13.26 24.80
N ARG A 298 0.31 14.53 25.12
CA ARG A 298 1.04 15.10 26.25
C ARG A 298 0.58 14.49 27.57
N SER A 299 -0.72 14.43 27.81
CA SER A 299 -1.29 13.93 29.05
C SER A 299 -0.98 12.45 29.28
N VAL A 300 -1.16 11.58 28.27
CA VAL A 300 -0.83 10.16 28.44
C VAL A 300 0.67 9.93 28.71
N ASN A 301 1.55 10.71 28.06
CA ASN A 301 2.99 10.62 28.31
C ASN A 301 3.42 11.24 29.66
N GLU A 302 2.64 12.14 30.23
CA GLU A 302 2.82 12.60 31.63
C GLU A 302 2.54 11.44 32.60
N LYS A 303 1.46 10.69 32.42
CA LYS A 303 1.14 9.53 33.26
C LYS A 303 2.18 8.39 33.17
N ILE A 304 2.81 8.25 32.01
CA ILE A 304 3.96 7.33 31.86
C ILE A 304 5.15 7.81 32.73
N ARG A 305 5.48 9.10 32.71
CA ARG A 305 6.54 9.69 33.54
C ARG A 305 6.24 9.65 35.03
N ASP A 306 4.96 9.80 35.38
CA ASP A 306 4.49 9.67 36.77
C ASP A 306 4.65 8.25 37.31
N ARG A 307 4.92 7.25 36.45
CA ARG A 307 5.14 5.85 36.81
C ARG A 307 3.96 5.25 37.55
N VAL A 308 2.73 5.58 37.11
CA VAL A 308 1.49 5.10 37.75
C VAL A 308 1.44 3.58 37.74
N PRO A 309 1.15 2.94 38.89
CA PRO A 309 1.02 1.48 38.97
C PRO A 309 -0.20 0.97 38.18
N VAL A 310 -0.06 -0.25 37.65
CA VAL A 310 -1.14 -0.98 37.00
C VAL A 310 -1.30 -2.32 37.72
N THR A 311 -2.44 -2.54 38.33
CA THR A 311 -2.72 -3.73 39.12
C THR A 311 -3.85 -4.55 38.53
N VAL A 312 -3.86 -5.84 38.86
CA VAL A 312 -4.89 -6.78 38.44
C VAL A 312 -5.60 -7.31 39.67
N ARG A 313 -6.91 -7.20 39.70
CA ARG A 313 -7.76 -7.73 40.77
C ARG A 313 -8.81 -8.70 40.21
N GLU A 314 -9.28 -9.58 41.07
CA GLU A 314 -10.42 -10.46 40.80
C GLU A 314 -11.55 -10.09 41.76
N LEU A 315 -12.69 -9.70 41.20
CA LEU A 315 -13.91 -9.45 41.97
C LEU A 315 -14.77 -10.71 41.99
N ALA A 316 -15.34 -11.05 43.13
CA ALA A 316 -16.27 -12.17 43.25
C ALA A 316 -17.51 -11.94 42.38
N ALA A 317 -18.13 -13.02 41.91
CA ALA A 317 -19.40 -12.92 41.20
C ALA A 317 -20.47 -12.25 42.11
N GLY A 318 -21.05 -11.15 41.64
CA GLY A 318 -22.05 -10.38 42.42
C GLY A 318 -21.45 -9.29 43.31
N ASP A 319 -20.15 -9.01 43.23
CA ASP A 319 -19.54 -7.89 43.93
C ASP A 319 -20.14 -6.57 43.42
N PRO A 320 -20.64 -5.66 44.34
CA PRO A 320 -21.23 -4.37 43.93
C PRO A 320 -20.27 -3.47 43.16
N GLU A 321 -18.97 -3.67 43.28
CA GLU A 321 -17.95 -2.93 42.55
C GLU A 321 -17.99 -3.24 41.04
N ILE A 322 -18.48 -4.41 40.62
CA ILE A 322 -18.66 -4.81 39.23
C ILE A 322 -19.46 -3.79 38.42
N GLU A 323 -20.48 -3.18 39.00
CA GLU A 323 -21.32 -2.17 38.35
C GLU A 323 -20.60 -0.82 38.12
N ARG A 324 -19.54 -0.54 38.89
CA ARG A 324 -18.76 0.71 38.83
C ARG A 324 -17.57 0.64 37.91
N VAL A 325 -17.13 -0.57 37.61
CA VAL A 325 -15.96 -0.81 36.75
C VAL A 325 -16.36 -0.65 35.27
N ARG A 326 -15.52 0.02 34.51
CA ARG A 326 -15.72 0.13 33.05
C ARG A 326 -15.83 -1.26 32.42
N SER A 327 -16.89 -1.51 31.68
CA SER A 327 -17.16 -2.79 31.04
C SER A 327 -17.82 -2.61 29.66
N ARG A 328 -17.63 -3.60 28.80
CA ARG A 328 -18.42 -3.80 27.56
C ARG A 328 -19.54 -4.82 27.74
N GLY A 329 -19.80 -5.22 28.97
CA GLY A 329 -20.64 -6.35 29.32
C GLY A 329 -19.84 -7.64 29.46
N LEU A 330 -20.29 -8.50 30.35
CA LEU A 330 -19.82 -9.87 30.47
C LEU A 330 -20.63 -10.75 29.51
N PRO A 331 -20.05 -11.84 28.96
CA PRO A 331 -20.83 -12.82 28.24
C PRO A 331 -21.98 -13.36 29.12
N ASP A 332 -23.15 -13.64 28.53
CA ASP A 332 -24.33 -14.13 29.25
C ASP A 332 -24.09 -15.45 30.00
N ASP A 333 -23.11 -16.22 29.55
CA ASP A 333 -22.67 -17.51 30.10
C ASP A 333 -21.47 -17.37 31.06
N HIS A 334 -21.09 -16.14 31.43
CA HIS A 334 -19.96 -15.92 32.34
C HIS A 334 -20.25 -16.47 33.73
N VAL A 335 -19.40 -17.39 34.18
CA VAL A 335 -19.45 -17.99 35.53
C VAL A 335 -18.08 -17.86 36.17
N GLY A 336 -18.01 -17.18 37.29
CA GLY A 336 -16.78 -17.04 38.06
C GLY A 336 -16.41 -15.58 38.37
N PRO A 337 -15.19 -15.36 38.91
CA PRO A 337 -14.71 -14.02 39.26
C PRO A 337 -14.51 -13.16 38.01
N VAL A 338 -14.74 -11.87 38.16
CA VAL A 338 -14.51 -10.85 37.14
C VAL A 338 -13.11 -10.27 37.31
N ARG A 339 -12.29 -10.34 36.26
CA ARG A 339 -10.95 -9.78 36.29
C ARG A 339 -10.97 -8.29 35.91
N VAL A 340 -10.40 -7.47 36.78
CA VAL A 340 -10.31 -6.02 36.65
C VAL A 340 -8.86 -5.59 36.56
N VAL A 341 -8.57 -4.68 35.65
CA VAL A 341 -7.27 -4.02 35.50
C VAL A 341 -7.45 -2.57 35.94
N ASP A 342 -6.71 -2.19 36.98
CA ASP A 342 -6.74 -0.84 37.55
C ASP A 342 -5.48 -0.08 37.17
N ILE A 343 -5.66 1.11 36.61
CA ILE A 343 -4.62 2.13 36.47
C ILE A 343 -4.85 3.13 37.59
N GLU A 344 -4.00 3.10 38.60
CA GLU A 344 -4.20 3.81 39.87
C GLU A 344 -4.60 5.29 39.67
N GLY A 345 -5.76 5.67 40.21
CA GLY A 345 -6.29 7.03 40.13
C GLY A 345 -6.73 7.48 38.72
N ILE A 346 -6.73 6.59 37.72
CA ILE A 346 -7.08 6.91 36.34
C ILE A 346 -8.28 6.11 35.85
N ASP A 347 -8.23 4.77 35.89
CA ASP A 347 -9.27 3.92 35.30
C ASP A 347 -9.31 2.53 35.94
N SER A 348 -10.48 1.94 36.05
CA SER A 348 -10.72 0.56 36.42
C SER A 348 -11.52 -0.10 35.30
N ASN A 349 -11.01 -1.19 34.71
CA ASN A 349 -11.59 -1.76 33.51
C ASN A 349 -11.62 -3.30 33.57
N MET A 350 -12.77 -3.89 33.22
CA MET A 350 -12.87 -5.33 33.04
C MET A 350 -12.08 -5.75 31.79
N CYS A 351 -11.03 -6.51 32.00
CA CYS A 351 -10.20 -6.97 30.88
C CYS A 351 -9.59 -8.35 31.14
N CYS A 352 -9.65 -9.22 30.13
CA CYS A 352 -9.02 -10.54 30.16
C CYS A 352 -7.59 -10.55 29.62
N GLY A 353 -7.12 -9.44 29.02
CA GLY A 353 -5.81 -9.36 28.39
C GLY A 353 -4.63 -9.32 29.35
N THR A 354 -3.43 -9.34 28.80
CA THR A 354 -2.19 -9.17 29.56
C THR A 354 -1.76 -7.71 29.54
N HIS A 355 -1.28 -7.21 30.69
CA HIS A 355 -0.96 -5.80 30.88
C HIS A 355 0.41 -5.60 31.51
N VAL A 356 0.97 -4.40 31.35
CA VAL A 356 2.16 -3.96 32.08
C VAL A 356 1.79 -3.77 33.55
N SER A 357 2.77 -3.82 34.44
CA SER A 357 2.57 -3.60 35.88
C SER A 357 2.80 -2.16 36.32
N ASN A 358 3.36 -1.34 35.44
CA ASN A 358 3.57 0.08 35.66
C ASN A 358 3.49 0.82 34.31
N LEU A 359 2.92 2.01 34.26
CA LEU A 359 2.84 2.78 33.03
C LEU A 359 4.21 3.15 32.44
N SER A 360 5.28 3.19 33.27
CA SER A 360 6.64 3.41 32.76
C SER A 360 7.10 2.33 31.77
N ASP A 361 6.55 1.11 31.84
CA ASP A 361 6.84 0.01 30.92
C ASP A 361 6.32 0.29 29.50
N LEU A 362 5.40 1.23 29.34
CA LEU A 362 4.94 1.74 28.03
C LEU A 362 6.04 2.54 27.32
N GLN A 363 7.00 3.07 28.06
CA GLN A 363 8.09 3.92 27.58
C GLN A 363 7.59 5.26 26.99
N VAL A 364 6.82 5.20 25.91
CA VAL A 364 6.27 6.36 25.21
C VAL A 364 5.03 5.96 24.39
N ILE A 365 4.06 6.88 24.31
CA ILE A 365 2.93 6.79 23.39
C ILE A 365 3.07 7.87 22.34
N LYS A 366 2.97 7.49 21.06
CA LYS A 366 2.89 8.40 19.92
C LYS A 366 1.52 8.29 19.25
N LEU A 367 0.80 9.41 19.19
CA LEU A 367 -0.43 9.52 18.42
C LEU A 367 -0.07 10.00 17.01
N LEU A 368 -0.27 9.15 16.01
CA LEU A 368 0.12 9.43 14.62
C LEU A 368 -0.86 10.38 13.92
N GLY A 369 -2.10 10.43 14.39
CA GLY A 369 -3.16 11.24 13.82
C GLY A 369 -4.51 10.55 13.87
N VAL A 370 -5.46 11.08 13.11
CA VAL A 370 -6.83 10.57 13.04
C VAL A 370 -7.22 10.26 11.61
N GLU A 371 -8.02 9.20 11.45
CA GLU A 371 -8.65 8.81 10.19
C GLU A 371 -10.17 8.82 10.36
N LYS A 372 -10.90 9.10 9.28
CA LYS A 372 -12.36 9.07 9.31
C LYS A 372 -12.86 7.64 9.47
N GLY A 373 -13.60 7.38 10.53
CA GLY A 373 -14.25 6.11 10.81
C GLY A 373 -15.61 5.97 10.10
N LYS A 374 -16.27 4.83 10.32
CA LYS A 374 -17.63 4.57 9.82
C LYS A 374 -18.66 5.27 10.71
N LYS A 375 -19.86 5.57 10.19
CA LYS A 375 -20.99 6.11 10.95
C LYS A 375 -20.65 7.37 11.76
N ASN A 376 -19.93 8.31 11.16
CA ASN A 376 -19.58 9.58 11.79
C ASN A 376 -18.69 9.46 13.04
N LYS A 377 -17.82 8.45 13.08
CA LYS A 377 -16.82 8.21 14.12
C LYS A 377 -15.42 8.55 13.63
N THR A 378 -14.49 8.63 14.56
CA THR A 378 -13.09 8.95 14.29
C THR A 378 -12.17 7.86 14.82
N ASN A 379 -11.25 7.37 13.98
CA ASN A 379 -10.21 6.44 14.35
C ASN A 379 -8.95 7.20 14.76
N LEU A 380 -8.52 7.05 15.99
CA LEU A 380 -7.25 7.56 16.50
C LEU A 380 -6.17 6.49 16.33
N ILE A 381 -5.11 6.81 15.59
CA ILE A 381 -4.00 5.90 15.30
C ILE A 381 -2.86 6.14 16.29
N PHE A 382 -2.33 5.07 16.89
CA PHE A 382 -1.30 5.18 17.89
C PHE A 382 -0.25 4.06 17.84
N LEU A 383 0.89 4.34 18.43
CA LEU A 383 1.99 3.40 18.69
C LEU A 383 2.43 3.54 20.14
N VAL A 384 2.88 2.43 20.75
CA VAL A 384 3.41 2.41 22.11
C VAL A 384 4.76 1.69 22.14
N GLY A 385 5.70 2.22 22.92
CA GLY A 385 6.96 1.59 23.27
C GLY A 385 7.81 1.19 22.07
N ASN A 386 8.14 -0.08 21.97
CA ASN A 386 9.00 -0.61 20.92
C ASN A 386 8.53 -0.33 19.50
N ARG A 387 7.20 -0.21 19.28
CA ARG A 387 6.68 0.17 17.95
C ARG A 387 7.04 1.59 17.56
N VAL A 388 7.13 2.51 18.54
CA VAL A 388 7.58 3.89 18.31
C VAL A 388 9.06 3.89 17.90
N LEU A 389 9.91 3.13 18.61
CA LEU A 389 11.35 3.03 18.27
C LEU A 389 11.56 2.46 16.86
N LYS A 390 10.88 1.36 16.52
CA LYS A 390 10.93 0.77 15.17
C LYS A 390 10.44 1.75 14.09
N SER A 391 9.39 2.52 14.38
CA SER A 391 8.88 3.54 13.45
C SER A 391 9.87 4.69 13.23
N VAL A 392 10.55 5.15 14.28
CA VAL A 392 11.59 6.18 14.18
C VAL A 392 12.79 5.68 13.37
N GLU A 393 13.26 4.45 13.64
CA GLU A 393 14.35 3.83 12.90
C GLU A 393 14.03 3.71 11.40
N GLN A 394 12.83 3.23 11.05
CA GLN A 394 12.39 3.15 9.67
C GLN A 394 12.29 4.53 9.01
N SER A 395 11.76 5.53 9.73
CA SER A 395 11.66 6.90 9.24
C SER A 395 13.04 7.50 8.98
N HIS A 396 13.98 7.32 9.91
CA HIS A 396 15.36 7.79 9.76
C HIS A 396 16.09 7.09 8.59
N SER A 397 15.90 5.79 8.45
CA SER A 397 16.45 5.01 7.34
C SER A 397 15.93 5.52 5.98
N THR A 398 14.64 5.81 5.89
CA THR A 398 14.00 6.38 4.70
C THR A 398 14.51 7.79 4.41
N GLU A 399 14.62 8.63 5.44
CA GLU A 399 15.17 9.99 5.34
C GLU A 399 16.62 9.98 4.81
N LYS A 400 17.45 9.08 5.33
CA LYS A 400 18.82 8.89 4.87
C LYS A 400 18.90 8.45 3.41
N ALA A 401 18.02 7.54 2.99
CA ALA A 401 17.92 7.11 1.59
C ALA A 401 17.50 8.27 0.67
N LEU A 402 16.49 9.05 1.06
CA LEU A 402 16.07 10.26 0.32
C LEU A 402 17.16 11.29 0.23
N THR A 403 17.90 11.56 1.31
CA THR A 403 19.07 12.45 1.33
C THR A 403 20.12 12.00 0.30
N SER A 404 20.39 10.71 0.24
CA SER A 404 21.33 10.14 -0.74
C SER A 404 20.86 10.30 -2.18
N LEU A 405 19.57 10.06 -2.46
CA LEU A 405 18.99 10.16 -3.81
C LEU A 405 18.89 11.62 -4.28
N LEU A 406 18.38 12.50 -3.42
CA LEU A 406 18.10 13.90 -3.76
C LEU A 406 19.32 14.80 -3.64
N LYS A 407 20.40 14.34 -2.98
CA LYS A 407 21.62 15.12 -2.68
C LYS A 407 21.32 16.44 -1.93
N ASN A 408 20.27 16.42 -1.11
CA ASN A 408 19.80 17.56 -0.32
C ASN A 408 19.56 17.12 1.12
N GLY A 409 19.67 18.03 2.08
CA GLY A 409 19.34 17.76 3.47
C GLY A 409 17.86 17.46 3.71
N PRO A 410 17.50 16.85 4.86
CA PRO A 410 16.12 16.42 5.16
C PRO A 410 15.08 17.55 5.04
N GLY A 411 15.43 18.76 5.49
CA GLY A 411 14.53 19.93 5.41
C GLY A 411 14.24 20.40 3.98
N GLU A 412 15.04 19.99 3.01
CA GLU A 412 14.92 20.38 1.60
C GLU A 412 14.30 19.30 0.70
N HIS A 413 14.03 18.09 1.22
CA HIS A 413 13.52 16.98 0.41
C HIS A 413 12.24 17.34 -0.35
N VAL A 414 11.31 18.01 0.30
CA VAL A 414 10.02 18.39 -0.31
C VAL A 414 10.24 19.35 -1.49
N GLU A 415 11.08 20.36 -1.31
CA GLU A 415 11.39 21.32 -2.37
C GLU A 415 12.21 20.69 -3.50
N ALA A 416 13.11 19.77 -3.19
CA ALA A 416 13.85 19.01 -4.21
C ALA A 416 12.90 18.16 -5.08
N VAL A 417 11.93 17.48 -4.48
CA VAL A 417 10.92 16.73 -5.21
C VAL A 417 10.04 17.65 -6.07
N LYS A 418 9.62 18.81 -5.56
CA LYS A 418 8.86 19.80 -6.36
C LYS A 418 9.65 20.30 -7.57
N ARG A 419 10.96 20.58 -7.39
CA ARG A 419 11.84 20.96 -8.50
C ARG A 419 11.95 19.85 -9.54
N LEU A 420 12.14 18.60 -9.12
CA LEU A 420 12.16 17.44 -10.03
C LEU A 420 10.84 17.30 -10.80
N GLN A 421 9.71 17.37 -10.12
CA GLN A 421 8.39 17.33 -10.77
C GLN A 421 8.20 18.45 -11.81
N SER A 422 8.65 19.67 -11.49
CA SER A 422 8.59 20.80 -12.41
C SER A 422 9.51 20.61 -13.62
N SER A 423 10.73 20.09 -13.39
CA SER A 423 11.68 19.77 -14.46
C SER A 423 11.14 18.67 -15.38
N VAL A 424 10.53 17.62 -14.84
CA VAL A 424 9.88 16.58 -15.66
C VAL A 424 8.76 17.15 -16.52
N LYS A 425 7.88 17.99 -15.97
CA LYS A 425 6.82 18.66 -16.75
C LYS A 425 7.39 19.54 -17.85
N LEU A 426 8.46 20.28 -17.58
CA LEU A 426 9.14 21.11 -18.57
C LEU A 426 9.76 20.25 -19.68
N LEU A 427 10.46 19.17 -19.31
CA LEU A 427 11.07 18.24 -20.27
C LEU A 427 10.00 17.57 -21.15
N GLN A 428 8.88 17.15 -20.57
CA GLN A 428 7.74 16.61 -21.34
C GLN A 428 7.21 17.62 -22.35
N LYS A 429 7.01 18.89 -21.93
CA LYS A 429 6.58 19.97 -22.83
C LYS A 429 7.59 20.20 -23.97
N ASN A 430 8.88 20.25 -23.63
CA ASN A 430 9.93 20.44 -24.63
C ASN A 430 9.99 19.27 -25.61
N ASN A 431 9.84 18.02 -25.11
CA ASN A 431 9.79 16.84 -25.97
C ASN A 431 8.61 16.89 -26.96
N LEU A 432 7.41 17.27 -26.50
CA LEU A 432 6.25 17.45 -27.38
C LEU A 432 6.50 18.53 -28.46
N ASN A 433 7.08 19.67 -28.08
CA ASN A 433 7.41 20.72 -29.03
C ASN A 433 8.43 20.21 -30.08
N LEU A 434 9.49 19.54 -29.66
CA LEU A 434 10.47 18.96 -30.57
C LEU A 434 9.84 17.92 -31.52
N LEU A 435 8.92 17.10 -31.03
CA LEU A 435 8.17 16.16 -31.88
C LEU A 435 7.32 16.90 -32.93
N ARG A 436 6.68 18.02 -32.58
CA ARG A 436 5.93 18.84 -33.52
C ARG A 436 6.84 19.43 -34.60
N ASP A 437 7.99 19.98 -34.20
CA ASP A 437 8.98 20.54 -35.13
C ASP A 437 9.51 19.45 -36.09
N ILE A 438 9.79 18.27 -35.58
CA ILE A 438 10.22 17.13 -36.40
C ILE A 438 9.11 16.70 -37.36
N ALA A 439 7.84 16.67 -36.94
CA ALA A 439 6.71 16.34 -37.80
C ALA A 439 6.62 17.29 -39.00
N VAL A 440 6.76 18.57 -38.75
CA VAL A 440 6.76 19.62 -39.82
C VAL A 440 7.96 19.43 -40.75
N LEU A 441 9.17 19.15 -40.22
CA LEU A 441 10.36 18.91 -41.04
C LEU A 441 10.22 17.68 -41.91
N ILE A 442 9.68 16.56 -41.41
CA ILE A 442 9.41 15.35 -42.18
C ILE A 442 8.44 15.64 -43.32
N ALA A 443 7.38 16.38 -43.07
CA ALA A 443 6.39 16.74 -44.09
C ALA A 443 7.00 17.64 -45.16
N ARG A 444 7.84 18.61 -44.78
CA ARG A 444 8.56 19.48 -45.72
C ARG A 444 9.57 18.72 -46.56
N ASP A 445 10.33 17.79 -45.95
CA ASP A 445 11.24 16.95 -46.71
C ASP A 445 10.51 16.09 -47.75
N PHE A 446 9.36 15.54 -47.40
CA PHE A 446 8.50 14.84 -48.35
C PHE A 446 8.09 15.71 -49.54
N LYS A 447 7.59 16.93 -49.26
CA LYS A 447 7.14 17.89 -50.30
C LYS A 447 8.26 18.42 -51.19
N SER A 448 9.49 18.46 -50.68
CA SER A 448 10.67 18.93 -51.46
C SER A 448 11.14 17.97 -52.55
N LYS A 449 10.67 16.73 -52.55
CA LYS A 449 11.08 15.70 -53.49
C LYS A 449 10.28 15.78 -54.79
N PRO A 450 10.95 15.80 -55.99
CA PRO A 450 10.37 16.21 -57.25
C PRO A 450 9.40 15.23 -57.94
N ALA A 451 9.06 14.09 -57.35
CA ALA A 451 8.12 13.13 -57.94
C ALA A 451 6.81 13.07 -57.19
N PRO A 452 5.62 13.08 -57.82
CA PRO A 452 4.36 12.86 -57.15
C PRO A 452 4.36 11.47 -56.54
N ARG A 453 4.40 11.40 -55.20
CA ARG A 453 4.34 10.16 -54.44
C ARG A 453 2.95 9.90 -53.98
N GLN A 454 2.31 8.91 -54.50
CA GLN A 454 0.95 8.51 -54.15
C GLN A 454 0.86 7.86 -52.75
N LEU A 455 2.02 7.35 -52.20
CA LEU A 455 2.10 6.70 -50.89
C LEU A 455 3.25 7.30 -50.07
N PHE A 456 2.95 7.63 -48.81
CA PHE A 456 3.97 7.93 -47.80
C PHE A 456 3.82 7.01 -46.58
N VAL A 457 4.85 6.25 -46.33
CA VAL A 457 4.93 5.33 -45.18
C VAL A 457 5.99 5.80 -44.19
N LEU A 458 5.65 5.91 -42.93
CA LEU A 458 6.59 6.29 -41.88
C LEU A 458 6.34 5.46 -40.62
N HIS A 459 7.40 4.92 -40.07
CA HIS A 459 7.39 4.34 -38.74
C HIS A 459 8.42 5.02 -37.85
N ARG A 460 8.01 5.33 -36.63
CA ARG A 460 8.90 5.83 -35.58
C ARG A 460 8.59 5.17 -34.24
N LYS A 461 9.63 4.98 -33.43
CA LYS A 461 9.46 4.51 -32.06
C LYS A 461 8.84 5.60 -31.19
N GLU A 462 9.33 6.82 -31.31
CA GLU A 462 8.88 7.99 -30.53
C GLU A 462 7.86 8.83 -31.35
N GLY A 463 6.79 9.21 -30.68
CA GLY A 463 5.72 10.03 -31.24
C GLY A 463 4.39 9.75 -30.54
N ASP A 464 3.38 10.48 -30.95
CA ASP A 464 2.01 10.34 -30.50
C ASP A 464 1.00 10.57 -31.64
N SER A 465 -0.28 10.57 -31.32
CA SER A 465 -1.32 10.84 -32.30
C SER A 465 -1.22 12.25 -32.90
N GLU A 466 -0.76 13.23 -32.13
CA GLU A 466 -0.60 14.61 -32.58
C GLU A 466 0.53 14.72 -33.61
N PHE A 467 1.67 14.05 -33.32
CA PHE A 467 2.80 13.95 -34.26
C PHE A 467 2.36 13.41 -35.63
N MET A 468 1.60 12.34 -35.69
CA MET A 468 1.09 11.75 -36.92
C MET A 468 0.10 12.69 -37.62
N ASN A 469 -0.77 13.33 -36.85
CA ASN A 469 -1.76 14.28 -37.43
C ASN A 469 -1.11 15.54 -37.98
N ILE A 470 -0.03 16.05 -37.39
CA ILE A 470 0.72 17.19 -37.94
C ILE A 470 1.32 16.81 -39.28
N ILE A 471 1.94 15.66 -39.42
CA ILE A 471 2.49 15.17 -40.70
C ILE A 471 1.39 15.09 -41.75
N ALA A 472 0.23 14.51 -41.42
CA ALA A 472 -0.88 14.36 -42.34
C ALA A 472 -1.48 15.72 -42.74
N ASN A 473 -1.57 16.66 -41.80
CA ASN A 473 -2.04 18.05 -42.10
C ASN A 473 -1.08 18.79 -43.03
N GLU A 474 0.22 18.69 -42.73
CA GLU A 474 1.24 19.39 -43.49
C GLU A 474 1.45 18.79 -44.88
N ILE A 475 1.39 17.47 -45.06
CA ILE A 475 1.49 16.86 -46.40
C ILE A 475 0.24 17.12 -47.23
N GLY A 476 -0.92 16.99 -46.62
CA GLY A 476 -2.24 17.00 -47.27
C GLY A 476 -2.72 15.58 -47.56
N THR A 477 -4.04 15.40 -47.57
CA THR A 477 -4.72 14.11 -47.70
C THR A 477 -5.49 13.95 -49.03
N GLU A 478 -5.41 14.94 -49.92
CA GLU A 478 -6.22 14.95 -51.14
C GLU A 478 -5.68 14.00 -52.22
N GLU A 479 -4.33 13.96 -52.38
CA GLU A 479 -3.67 13.19 -53.43
C GLU A 479 -2.77 12.08 -52.92
N THR A 480 -2.27 12.17 -51.68
CA THR A 480 -1.31 11.26 -51.10
C THR A 480 -1.96 10.36 -50.04
N LEU A 481 -1.77 9.06 -50.15
CA LEU A 481 -2.13 8.10 -49.08
C LEU A 481 -0.97 8.01 -48.09
N LEU A 482 -1.26 8.26 -46.82
CA LEU A 482 -0.26 8.29 -45.74
C LEU A 482 -0.54 7.13 -44.77
N PHE A 483 0.50 6.35 -44.49
CA PHE A 483 0.48 5.33 -43.44
C PHE A 483 1.55 5.61 -42.40
N LEU A 484 1.13 6.12 -41.27
CA LEU A 484 2.00 6.54 -40.17
C LEU A 484 1.82 5.63 -38.97
N THR A 485 2.92 5.19 -38.37
CA THR A 485 2.90 4.32 -37.19
C THR A 485 3.91 4.79 -36.16
N VAL A 486 3.51 4.69 -34.88
CA VAL A 486 4.33 5.08 -33.72
C VAL A 486 4.28 3.99 -32.65
N GLY A 487 5.44 3.61 -32.12
CA GLY A 487 5.57 2.62 -31.05
C GLY A 487 6.71 1.65 -31.28
N ASP A 488 6.98 0.80 -30.30
CA ASP A 488 7.98 -0.27 -30.40
C ASP A 488 7.42 -1.44 -31.23
N GLU A 489 8.28 -2.11 -32.02
CA GLU A 489 7.85 -3.24 -32.85
C GLU A 489 7.29 -4.43 -32.05
N LYS A 490 7.73 -4.58 -30.80
CA LYS A 490 7.36 -5.68 -29.90
C LYS A 490 6.16 -5.34 -29.01
N GLU A 491 5.78 -4.08 -28.96
CA GLU A 491 4.71 -3.58 -28.08
C GLU A 491 3.52 -3.06 -28.90
N ALA A 492 2.44 -2.72 -28.19
CA ALA A 492 1.31 -2.06 -28.83
C ALA A 492 1.68 -0.62 -29.22
N GLY A 493 1.31 -0.21 -30.42
CA GLY A 493 1.57 1.12 -30.94
C GLY A 493 0.31 1.84 -31.40
N LEU A 494 0.53 2.98 -32.06
CA LEU A 494 -0.52 3.78 -32.71
C LEU A 494 -0.31 3.73 -34.21
N PHE A 495 -1.42 3.85 -34.96
CA PHE A 495 -1.38 4.00 -36.40
C PHE A 495 -2.34 5.08 -36.86
N LEU A 496 -2.02 5.71 -37.97
CA LEU A 496 -2.87 6.65 -38.74
C LEU A 496 -2.76 6.28 -40.22
N LEU A 497 -3.91 6.03 -40.84
CA LEU A 497 -4.11 6.00 -42.29
C LEU A 497 -4.83 7.26 -42.67
N ALA A 498 -4.25 8.08 -43.52
CA ALA A 498 -4.84 9.32 -43.99
C ALA A 498 -4.67 9.47 -45.53
N GLY A 499 -5.63 10.03 -46.21
CA GLY A 499 -5.59 10.13 -47.66
C GLY A 499 -6.95 10.37 -48.31
N PRO A 500 -7.10 10.12 -49.61
CA PRO A 500 -8.38 10.20 -50.31
C PRO A 500 -9.46 9.38 -49.58
N VAL A 501 -10.65 10.00 -49.42
CA VAL A 501 -11.75 9.49 -48.58
C VAL A 501 -12.09 8.02 -48.93
N GLU A 502 -12.26 7.73 -50.22
CA GLU A 502 -12.58 6.40 -50.73
C GLU A 502 -11.51 5.35 -50.35
N ALA A 503 -10.22 5.72 -50.40
CA ALA A 503 -9.13 4.84 -50.00
C ALA A 503 -9.13 4.56 -48.51
N VAL A 504 -9.34 5.59 -47.69
CA VAL A 504 -9.35 5.48 -46.23
C VAL A 504 -10.54 4.67 -45.72
N GLU A 505 -11.72 4.86 -46.27
CA GLU A 505 -12.92 4.09 -45.90
C GLU A 505 -12.81 2.63 -46.28
N ASN A 506 -12.19 2.29 -47.41
CA ASN A 506 -11.98 0.91 -47.87
C ASN A 506 -10.87 0.21 -47.06
N LEU A 507 -9.74 0.88 -46.92
CA LEU A 507 -8.52 0.25 -46.35
C LEU A 507 -8.45 0.35 -44.81
N GLY A 508 -9.04 1.35 -44.18
CA GLY A 508 -8.94 1.60 -42.74
C GLY A 508 -9.30 0.39 -41.87
N PRO A 509 -10.46 -0.24 -42.06
CA PRO A 509 -10.82 -1.45 -41.28
C PRO A 509 -9.83 -2.62 -41.50
N ARG A 510 -9.38 -2.84 -42.75
CA ARG A 510 -8.43 -3.90 -43.12
C ARG A 510 -7.05 -3.66 -42.49
N VAL A 511 -6.58 -2.42 -42.44
CA VAL A 511 -5.35 -2.02 -41.77
C VAL A 511 -5.45 -2.29 -40.26
N ALA A 512 -6.56 -1.95 -39.63
CA ALA A 512 -6.77 -2.22 -38.21
C ALA A 512 -6.77 -3.73 -37.92
N GLU A 513 -7.39 -4.55 -38.77
CA GLU A 513 -7.42 -6.02 -38.65
C GLU A 513 -6.03 -6.62 -38.78
N LEU A 514 -5.26 -6.25 -39.83
CA LEU A 514 -3.88 -6.72 -40.02
C LEU A 514 -2.99 -6.41 -38.82
N LEU A 515 -3.12 -5.19 -38.29
CA LEU A 515 -2.36 -4.78 -37.10
C LEU A 515 -2.91 -5.37 -35.79
N GLY A 516 -3.96 -6.22 -35.86
CA GLY A 516 -4.58 -6.85 -34.68
C GLY A 516 -5.14 -5.81 -33.71
N GLY A 517 -5.55 -4.65 -34.21
CA GLY A 517 -5.89 -3.48 -33.44
C GLY A 517 -7.36 -3.06 -33.56
N LYS A 518 -7.67 -1.92 -32.99
CA LYS A 518 -8.96 -1.25 -33.13
C LYS A 518 -8.72 0.18 -33.59
N GLY A 519 -9.45 0.63 -34.58
CA GLY A 519 -9.39 1.98 -35.09
C GLY A 519 -10.78 2.53 -35.38
N ALA A 520 -10.85 3.82 -35.50
CA ALA A 520 -12.03 4.55 -35.95
C ALA A 520 -11.58 5.74 -36.80
N GLY A 521 -12.42 6.13 -37.72
CA GLY A 521 -12.14 7.30 -38.59
C GLY A 521 -13.39 7.82 -39.25
N LYS A 522 -13.27 9.01 -39.82
CA LYS A 522 -14.28 9.64 -40.65
C LYS A 522 -13.58 10.36 -41.78
N ARG A 523 -14.14 10.23 -42.99
CA ARG A 523 -13.62 10.89 -44.17
C ARG A 523 -12.19 10.49 -44.50
N ASP A 524 -11.27 11.45 -44.51
CA ASP A 524 -9.87 11.35 -44.96
C ASP A 524 -8.91 10.72 -43.95
N ARG A 525 -9.37 10.24 -42.77
CA ARG A 525 -8.52 9.70 -41.70
C ARG A 525 -9.14 8.53 -40.98
N PHE A 526 -8.29 7.52 -40.71
CA PHE A 526 -8.60 6.36 -39.89
C PHE A 526 -7.42 6.11 -38.96
N GLN A 527 -7.64 6.19 -37.65
CA GLN A 527 -6.57 6.04 -36.65
C GLN A 527 -6.95 5.05 -35.55
N GLY A 528 -5.96 4.46 -34.92
CA GLY A 528 -6.22 3.50 -33.88
C GLY A 528 -4.97 3.00 -33.15
N LYS A 529 -5.20 1.98 -32.33
CA LYS A 529 -4.14 1.23 -31.65
C LYS A 529 -3.86 -0.06 -32.38
N ALA A 530 -2.58 -0.36 -32.59
CA ALA A 530 -2.08 -1.57 -33.19
C ALA A 530 -1.49 -2.48 -32.10
N ALA A 531 -1.92 -3.74 -32.03
CA ALA A 531 -1.34 -4.72 -31.10
C ALA A 531 -0.18 -5.51 -31.72
N LYS A 532 -0.07 -5.53 -33.07
CA LYS A 532 0.92 -6.30 -33.83
C LYS A 532 1.69 -5.39 -34.77
N MET A 533 2.58 -4.57 -34.23
CA MET A 533 3.38 -3.61 -35.01
C MET A 533 4.33 -4.29 -36.01
N SER A 534 4.72 -5.54 -35.76
CA SER A 534 5.57 -6.35 -36.68
C SER A 534 4.91 -6.62 -38.05
N ARG A 535 3.57 -6.53 -38.15
CA ARG A 535 2.84 -6.73 -39.41
C ARG A 535 2.71 -5.50 -40.30
N ARG A 536 3.46 -4.42 -40.02
CA ARG A 536 3.44 -3.18 -40.81
C ARG A 536 3.80 -3.41 -42.29
N GLY A 537 4.73 -4.32 -42.57
CA GLY A 537 5.09 -4.65 -43.95
C GLY A 537 3.94 -5.25 -44.77
N GLU A 538 3.04 -6.02 -44.13
CA GLU A 538 1.85 -6.55 -44.80
C GLU A 538 0.85 -5.43 -45.13
N VAL A 539 0.73 -4.42 -44.23
CA VAL A 539 -0.07 -3.24 -44.49
C VAL A 539 0.51 -2.43 -45.64
N GLU A 540 1.82 -2.22 -45.65
CA GLU A 540 2.49 -1.50 -46.73
C GLU A 540 2.28 -2.17 -48.09
N ALA A 541 2.40 -3.50 -48.15
CA ALA A 541 2.13 -4.27 -49.36
C ALA A 541 0.66 -4.10 -49.82
N LEU A 542 -0.30 -4.16 -48.90
CA LEU A 542 -1.73 -3.91 -49.20
C LEU A 542 -1.95 -2.52 -49.78
N LEU A 543 -1.30 -1.49 -49.24
CA LEU A 543 -1.45 -0.12 -49.70
C LEU A 543 -0.78 0.07 -51.09
N GLN A 544 0.35 -0.53 -51.35
CA GLN A 544 1.02 -0.52 -52.63
C GLN A 544 0.21 -1.22 -53.72
N GLU A 545 -0.37 -2.37 -53.43
CA GLU A 545 -1.28 -3.09 -54.32
C GLU A 545 -2.49 -2.22 -54.70
N PHE A 546 -3.13 -1.60 -53.71
CA PHE A 546 -4.28 -0.69 -53.96
C PHE A 546 -3.93 0.44 -54.88
N ILE A 547 -2.76 1.09 -54.74
CA ILE A 547 -2.32 2.18 -55.58
C ILE A 547 -1.99 1.72 -56.99
N SER A 548 -1.32 0.59 -57.13
CA SER A 548 -0.99 -0.01 -58.44
C SER A 548 -2.22 -0.27 -59.28
N HIS A 549 -3.32 -0.71 -58.63
CA HIS A 549 -4.61 -0.94 -59.31
C HIS A 549 -5.34 0.34 -59.75
N ARG A 550 -4.97 1.51 -59.23
CA ARG A 550 -5.56 2.81 -59.54
C ARG A 550 -4.67 3.62 -60.51
N SER A 551 -3.51 3.13 -60.91
CA SER A 551 -2.66 3.78 -61.91
C SER A 551 -3.43 3.94 -63.21
N PRO A 552 -3.38 5.13 -63.86
CA PRO A 552 -4.04 5.35 -65.15
C PRO A 552 -3.67 4.33 -66.21
N GLU A 553 -2.43 3.84 -66.18
CA GLU A 553 -1.92 2.81 -67.07
C GLU A 553 -2.59 1.44 -66.88
N VAL A 554 -2.83 1.04 -65.62
CA VAL A 554 -3.55 -0.20 -65.30
C VAL A 554 -5.03 -0.09 -65.61
N GLN A 555 -5.66 1.08 -65.41
CA GLN A 555 -7.04 1.33 -65.78
C GLN A 555 -7.21 1.34 -67.30
N ALA A 556 -6.29 1.93 -68.05
CA ALA A 556 -6.27 1.89 -69.50
C ALA A 556 -6.09 0.45 -70.04
N LEU A 557 -5.20 -0.35 -69.39
CA LEU A 557 -5.01 -1.77 -69.76
C LEU A 557 -6.27 -2.61 -69.44
N LYS A 558 -6.94 -2.40 -68.32
CA LYS A 558 -8.21 -3.05 -67.98
C LYS A 558 -9.35 -2.65 -68.93
N LEU A 559 -9.38 -1.40 -69.34
CA LEU A 559 -10.39 -0.91 -70.30
C LEU A 559 -10.14 -1.53 -71.69
N LEU A 560 -8.88 -1.60 -72.11
CA LEU A 560 -8.48 -2.28 -73.35
C LEU A 560 -8.77 -3.78 -73.29
N GLN A 561 -8.55 -4.40 -72.13
CA GLN A 561 -8.80 -5.83 -71.93
C GLN A 561 -10.33 -6.13 -71.96
N SER A 562 -11.17 -5.30 -71.31
CA SER A 562 -12.61 -5.42 -71.40
C SER A 562 -13.17 -5.18 -72.79
N GLN A 563 -12.59 -4.21 -73.53
CA GLN A 563 -12.92 -3.99 -74.94
C GLN A 563 -12.51 -5.14 -75.85
N LEU A 564 -11.41 -5.81 -75.55
CA LEU A 564 -10.95 -6.99 -76.23
C LEU A 564 -11.85 -8.24 -75.93
N GLU A 565 -12.33 -8.35 -74.71
CA GLU A 565 -13.30 -9.41 -74.30
C GLU A 565 -14.67 -9.18 -74.93
N GLU A 566 -15.14 -7.91 -75.03
CA GLU A 566 -16.36 -7.57 -75.78
C GLU A 566 -16.23 -7.83 -77.25
N LEU A 567 -15.08 -7.56 -77.90
CA LEU A 567 -14.80 -7.88 -79.29
C LEU A 567 -14.69 -9.40 -79.54
N ASN A 568 -14.11 -10.16 -78.62
CA ASN A 568 -14.02 -11.61 -78.74
C ASN A 568 -15.35 -12.31 -78.42
N GLY A 569 -16.25 -11.72 -77.64
CA GLY A 569 -17.60 -12.23 -77.40
C GLY A 569 -18.56 -12.00 -78.56
N ALA A 570 -18.23 -11.11 -79.56
CA ALA A 570 -19.06 -10.79 -80.70
C ALA A 570 -18.79 -11.66 -81.96
N VAL A 571 -17.85 -12.59 -81.92
CA VAL A 571 -17.55 -13.51 -83.01
C VAL A 571 -18.01 -14.95 -82.64
N GLU A 572 -19.28 -15.23 -82.84
CA GLU A 572 -19.75 -16.60 -82.99
C GLU A 572 -19.37 -17.11 -84.38
N PRO A 573 -18.63 -18.24 -84.55
CA PRO A 573 -18.51 -18.89 -85.84
C PRO A 573 -19.66 -19.86 -86.03
N GLN A 574 -20.58 -19.50 -86.91
CA GLN A 574 -21.45 -20.48 -87.56
C GLN A 574 -20.57 -21.36 -88.48
N TRP A 575 -20.25 -22.56 -88.09
CA TRP A 575 -19.95 -23.66 -89.04
C TRP A 575 -20.60 -24.95 -88.55
N GLY A 576 -21.36 -25.50 -89.46
CA GLY A 576 -22.18 -26.67 -89.29
C GLY A 576 -21.37 -27.97 -89.19
N THR A 577 -21.99 -28.86 -88.57
CA THR A 577 -21.72 -30.27 -88.42
C THR A 577 -21.28 -30.99 -89.67
N THR A 578 -20.15 -31.66 -89.67
CA THR A 578 -19.98 -33.02 -90.25
C THR A 578 -19.02 -33.83 -89.38
N GLY A 579 -19.52 -34.94 -88.90
CA GLY A 579 -18.80 -35.88 -88.08
C GLY A 579 -17.78 -36.73 -88.85
N VAL A 580 -16.72 -37.05 -88.21
CA VAL A 580 -16.02 -38.37 -88.36
C VAL A 580 -15.36 -38.70 -87.01
N GLY A 581 -15.77 -39.77 -86.40
CA GLY A 581 -15.14 -40.32 -85.23
C GLY A 581 -13.86 -41.06 -85.52
N VAL A 582 -12.91 -40.98 -84.66
CA VAL A 582 -11.91 -42.03 -84.42
C VAL A 582 -11.52 -42.03 -82.94
N SER A 583 -11.64 -43.18 -82.39
CA SER A 583 -11.33 -43.61 -81.02
C SER A 583 -9.82 -43.88 -80.82
N HIS A 584 -9.49 -44.05 -79.57
CA HIS A 584 -8.32 -44.71 -78.95
C HIS A 584 -7.11 -43.81 -78.62
N HIS A 585 -6.46 -43.84 -77.51
CA HIS A 585 -6.17 -44.86 -76.51
C HIS A 585 -5.41 -44.14 -75.32
N SER A 586 -5.60 -44.68 -74.16
CA SER A 586 -4.82 -44.55 -72.94
C SER A 586 -3.33 -44.63 -73.04
N GLY A 587 -2.62 -43.93 -72.17
CA GLY A 587 -1.21 -44.13 -71.92
C GLY A 587 -0.68 -43.32 -70.72
N GLN A 588 -0.78 -43.92 -69.54
CA GLN A 588 0.03 -43.52 -68.39
C GLN A 588 1.53 -43.69 -68.73
N THR A 589 2.35 -42.74 -68.33
CA THR A 589 3.69 -43.05 -67.73
C THR A 589 4.20 -41.89 -66.92
N SER A 590 4.50 -42.18 -65.68
CA SER A 590 5.36 -41.51 -64.75
C SER A 590 6.80 -41.46 -65.25
N PHE A 591 7.57 -40.39 -65.05
CA PHE A 591 9.00 -40.48 -64.66
C PHE A 591 9.46 -39.19 -63.94
N LEU A 592 10.05 -39.41 -62.79
CA LEU A 592 10.99 -38.57 -62.02
C LEU A 592 12.14 -38.00 -62.87
N HIS A 593 12.54 -36.76 -62.53
CA HIS A 593 13.95 -36.45 -62.18
C HIS A 593 14.13 -34.95 -61.81
N HIS A 594 14.70 -34.72 -60.64
CA HIS A 594 15.46 -33.55 -60.18
C HIS A 594 16.87 -33.53 -60.88
N PRO A 595 17.74 -32.55 -60.54
CA PRO A 595 17.79 -31.08 -60.53
C PRO A 595 19.02 -30.50 -61.27
N GLN A 596 19.12 -29.16 -61.33
CA GLN A 596 20.40 -28.40 -61.40
C GLN A 596 20.14 -26.91 -61.50
N SER A 597 20.42 -26.15 -60.49
CA SER A 597 21.53 -25.31 -60.05
C SER A 597 21.98 -24.20 -61.02
N MET A 598 21.76 -22.93 -60.52
CA MET A 598 22.62 -21.73 -60.57
C MET A 598 22.50 -20.76 -61.77
N PRO A 599 22.87 -19.43 -61.59
CA PRO A 599 23.44 -18.71 -60.45
C PRO A 599 22.78 -17.35 -60.11
N GLN A 600 23.05 -16.89 -58.88
CA GLN A 600 22.79 -15.54 -58.38
C GLN A 600 23.77 -14.47 -58.91
N PRO A 601 23.42 -13.17 -58.85
CA PRO A 601 24.43 -12.11 -58.82
C PRO A 601 24.61 -11.54 -57.42
N CYS A 602 25.88 -11.35 -57.09
CA CYS A 602 26.44 -10.70 -55.92
C CYS A 602 25.86 -9.32 -55.62
N THR A 603 25.50 -9.10 -54.36
CA THR A 603 25.47 -7.76 -53.73
C THR A 603 26.47 -7.77 -52.57
N GLN A 604 27.45 -6.87 -52.66
CA GLN A 604 28.45 -6.62 -51.63
C GLN A 604 27.83 -5.92 -50.44
N GLU A 605 27.91 -6.59 -49.29
CA GLU A 605 27.73 -5.96 -47.96
C GLU A 605 29.04 -5.26 -47.58
N LEU A 606 28.94 -4.02 -47.23
CA LEU A 606 29.96 -3.25 -46.52
C LEU A 606 29.69 -3.34 -45.02
N ILE A 607 30.44 -4.25 -44.38
CA ILE A 607 30.52 -4.36 -42.93
C ILE A 607 31.48 -3.30 -42.42
N LEU A 608 30.98 -2.36 -41.60
CA LEU A 608 31.80 -1.50 -40.77
C LEU A 608 31.74 -2.00 -39.33
N HIS A 609 32.81 -2.61 -38.85
CA HIS A 609 33.08 -2.91 -37.45
C HIS A 609 33.48 -1.64 -36.70
N PRO A 610 33.04 -1.45 -35.46
CA PRO A 610 33.62 -0.44 -34.58
C PRO A 610 34.77 -1.05 -33.79
N THR A 611 35.95 -0.51 -33.96
CA THR A 611 37.13 -0.75 -33.14
C THR A 611 37.05 -0.03 -31.81
N ALA A 612 37.50 -0.75 -30.79
CA ALA A 612 37.62 -0.36 -29.39
C ALA A 612 38.84 0.57 -29.17
N GLN A 613 38.80 1.22 -27.99
CA GLN A 613 39.87 1.74 -27.15
C GLN A 613 40.47 3.10 -27.47
N ALA A 614 40.24 4.02 -26.53
CA ALA A 614 41.35 4.66 -25.78
C ALA A 614 40.84 5.39 -24.51
N SER A 615 41.25 4.85 -23.39
CA SER A 615 41.31 5.49 -22.09
C SER A 615 42.17 6.75 -22.15
N ARG A 616 41.74 7.85 -21.58
CA ARG A 616 42.63 8.89 -21.03
C ARG A 616 41.98 9.52 -19.79
N THR A 617 42.56 9.18 -18.69
CA THR A 617 42.60 9.90 -17.42
C THR A 617 43.02 11.35 -17.66
N LEU A 618 42.28 12.28 -17.04
CA LEU A 618 42.77 13.62 -16.78
C LEU A 618 42.31 13.97 -15.36
N GLU A 619 43.26 13.84 -14.41
CA GLU A 619 43.31 14.62 -13.18
C GLU A 619 43.45 16.10 -13.53
N LEU A 620 42.67 16.94 -12.89
CA LEU A 620 43.04 18.31 -12.62
C LEU A 620 42.40 18.81 -11.33
N THR A 621 43.28 19.03 -10.38
CA THR A 621 43.21 19.84 -9.17
C THR A 621 42.59 21.23 -9.39
N SER A 622 41.68 21.60 -8.53
CA SER A 622 41.60 22.86 -7.74
C SER A 622 40.43 22.78 -6.75
#